data_100294988ffdf89acccb4d17fc373740
#
_entry.id   100294988ffdf89acccb4d17fc373740
#
_cell.length_a   1.000
_cell.length_b   1.000
_cell.length_c   1.000
_cell.angle_alpha   90.00
_cell.angle_beta   90.00
_cell.angle_gamma   90.00
#
_symmetry.space_group_name_H-M   'P 1'
#
loop_
_entity.id
_entity.type
_entity.pdbx_description
1 polymer ?
#
loop_
_entity_poly.entity_id
_entity_poly.type
_entity_poly.pdbx_seq_one_letter_code
_entity_poly.pdbx_strand_id
1 'polypeptide(L)'
;MIRSMLYVPASSERFVAKAHERGADAIILDLEDGVAPNEKIKARGNLRDAVPAVARNGATVFVRINAGADAILADAEAACRAGAFGLLVTKTREQQALVRLAAHLERIERDTARAQMRLVPMIEDPGAVFDVRAISVATPRIFALLTGSEDIATAMGAEATPEVLRLPKLLVHMAAKAAGVLSFGLMRSVADYSDREGILRACHEARDFGFDGATCIHPSVVPLLNEGFAPVPEKIDEARRMLAEFEAAKAQGKGAFVFNGKMVDEPIVARARALLATLQR
;
A
#
# COMPACT_ATOMS: atom_id res chain seq x y z
N MET A 1 0.84 -7.26 -8.96
CA MET A 1 -0.02 -7.07 -7.75
C MET A 1 0.88 -7.01 -6.51
N ILE A 2 0.62 -6.12 -5.54
CA ILE A 2 1.36 -6.03 -4.26
C ILE A 2 0.40 -6.41 -3.13
N ARG A 3 0.51 -7.66 -2.62
CA ARG A 3 -0.32 -8.19 -1.54
C ARG A 3 0.32 -7.96 -0.17
N SER A 4 1.65 -8.08 -0.12
CA SER A 4 2.42 -7.94 1.11
C SER A 4 3.55 -6.94 0.97
N MET A 5 3.70 -6.07 1.97
CA MET A 5 4.76 -5.08 2.08
C MET A 5 5.46 -5.25 3.43
N LEU A 6 6.68 -5.76 3.44
CA LEU A 6 7.44 -6.05 4.67
C LEU A 6 8.32 -4.85 5.06
N TYR A 7 8.13 -4.33 6.26
CA TYR A 7 9.05 -3.35 6.86
C TYR A 7 10.38 -4.00 7.26
N VAL A 8 11.48 -3.34 6.89
CA VAL A 8 12.85 -3.75 7.21
C VAL A 8 13.64 -2.53 7.62
N PRO A 9 14.09 -2.41 8.89
CA PRO A 9 14.95 -1.31 9.33
C PRO A 9 16.23 -1.22 8.48
N ALA A 10 16.45 -0.09 7.81
CA ALA A 10 17.61 0.09 6.94
C ALA A 10 18.94 0.18 7.71
N SER A 11 18.89 0.35 9.04
CA SER A 11 20.05 0.28 9.93
C SER A 11 20.52 -1.15 10.20
N SER A 12 19.68 -2.17 9.97
CA SER A 12 19.97 -3.56 10.32
C SER A 12 20.49 -4.36 9.11
N GLU A 13 21.82 -4.47 8.99
CA GLU A 13 22.46 -5.28 7.93
C GLU A 13 21.95 -6.73 7.91
N ARG A 14 21.71 -7.33 9.09
CA ARG A 14 21.17 -8.70 9.23
C ARG A 14 19.79 -8.85 8.60
N PHE A 15 18.90 -7.87 8.79
CA PHE A 15 17.54 -7.93 8.24
C PHE A 15 17.55 -7.61 6.75
N VAL A 16 18.31 -6.61 6.32
CA VAL A 16 18.48 -6.25 4.90
C VAL A 16 19.00 -7.42 4.09
N ALA A 17 20.05 -8.12 4.57
CA ALA A 17 20.66 -9.25 3.87
C ALA A 17 19.69 -10.40 3.57
N LYS A 18 18.66 -10.60 4.42
CA LYS A 18 17.69 -11.70 4.31
C LYS A 18 16.31 -11.27 3.81
N ALA A 19 16.07 -9.98 3.60
CA ALA A 19 14.74 -9.48 3.25
C ALA A 19 14.21 -10.05 1.93
N HIS A 20 15.07 -10.16 0.92
CA HIS A 20 14.74 -10.72 -0.40
C HIS A 20 14.28 -12.19 -0.37
N GLU A 21 14.61 -12.94 0.69
CA GLU A 21 14.22 -14.36 0.86
C GLU A 21 12.84 -14.52 1.51
N ARG A 22 12.19 -13.44 1.96
CA ARG A 22 10.95 -13.49 2.75
C ARG A 22 9.69 -13.67 1.91
N GLY A 23 9.79 -13.60 0.58
CA GLY A 23 8.66 -13.79 -0.33
C GLY A 23 7.61 -12.68 -0.30
N ALA A 24 7.97 -11.48 0.22
CA ALA A 24 7.11 -10.31 0.16
C ALA A 24 7.08 -9.72 -1.27
N ASP A 25 5.91 -9.29 -1.72
CA ASP A 25 5.77 -8.64 -3.03
C ASP A 25 6.46 -7.25 -3.03
N ALA A 26 6.54 -6.60 -1.86
CA ALA A 26 7.30 -5.37 -1.68
C ALA A 26 8.08 -5.37 -0.35
N ILE A 27 9.23 -4.68 -0.35
CA ILE A 27 10.03 -4.39 0.84
C ILE A 27 9.97 -2.89 1.10
N ILE A 28 9.72 -2.51 2.35
CA ILE A 28 9.81 -1.14 2.83
C ILE A 28 11.07 -1.00 3.66
N LEU A 29 12.11 -0.37 3.09
CA LEU A 29 13.29 0.01 3.85
C LEU A 29 12.92 1.18 4.76
N ASP A 30 13.00 0.95 6.06
CA ASP A 30 12.53 1.91 7.05
C ASP A 30 13.66 2.81 7.52
N LEU A 31 13.45 4.13 7.45
CA LEU A 31 14.33 5.16 8.02
C LEU A 31 13.69 5.86 9.24
N GLU A 32 12.44 5.52 9.57
CA GLU A 32 11.64 6.26 10.54
C GLU A 32 11.60 5.54 11.88
N ASP A 33 10.49 5.04 12.37
CA ASP A 33 10.34 4.53 13.75
C ASP A 33 11.13 3.25 14.02
N GLY A 34 11.37 2.43 13.00
CA GLY A 34 12.20 1.22 13.13
C GLY A 34 13.71 1.50 13.26
N VAL A 35 14.13 2.78 13.23
CA VAL A 35 15.54 3.19 13.28
C VAL A 35 15.76 4.16 14.45
N ALA A 36 16.71 3.82 15.33
CA ALA A 36 17.06 4.70 16.44
C ALA A 36 17.54 6.08 15.95
N PRO A 37 17.25 7.18 16.69
CA PRO A 37 17.56 8.54 16.24
C PRO A 37 19.03 8.77 15.85
N ASN A 38 19.97 8.17 16.57
CA ASN A 38 21.42 8.28 16.32
C ASN A 38 21.88 7.42 15.12
N GLU A 39 21.07 6.50 14.62
CA GLU A 39 21.38 5.65 13.46
C GLU A 39 20.75 6.14 12.15
N LYS A 40 19.88 7.13 12.17
CA LYS A 40 19.12 7.58 10.99
C LYS A 40 20.01 8.03 9.83
N ILE A 41 21.11 8.74 10.11
CA ILE A 41 22.07 9.17 9.08
C ILE A 41 22.76 7.96 8.46
N LYS A 42 23.19 6.99 9.28
CA LYS A 42 23.79 5.74 8.81
C LYS A 42 22.82 4.93 7.98
N ALA A 43 21.56 4.77 8.46
CA ALA A 43 20.51 4.05 7.76
C ALA A 43 20.20 4.66 6.37
N ARG A 44 20.16 6.00 6.28
CA ARG A 44 20.06 6.72 5.02
C ARG A 44 21.20 6.39 4.07
N GLY A 45 22.44 6.42 4.57
CA GLY A 45 23.64 6.07 3.78
C GLY A 45 23.62 4.64 3.26
N ASN A 46 23.07 3.70 4.03
CA ASN A 46 22.95 2.29 3.65
C ASN A 46 22.01 2.04 2.46
N LEU A 47 21.09 2.96 2.13
CA LEU A 47 20.12 2.75 1.06
C LEU A 47 20.74 2.40 -0.27
N ARG A 48 21.92 2.96 -0.58
CA ARG A 48 22.64 2.70 -1.84
C ARG A 48 22.84 1.20 -2.09
N ASP A 49 23.21 0.47 -1.04
CA ASP A 49 23.50 -0.96 -1.12
C ASP A 49 22.27 -1.81 -0.72
N ALA A 50 21.42 -1.30 0.17
CA ALA A 50 20.25 -2.00 0.65
C ALA A 50 19.16 -2.13 -0.43
N VAL A 51 18.88 -1.07 -1.22
CA VAL A 51 17.82 -1.11 -2.25
C VAL A 51 18.06 -2.24 -3.26
N PRO A 52 19.22 -2.36 -3.94
CA PRO A 52 19.46 -3.47 -4.85
C PRO A 52 19.54 -4.83 -4.13
N ALA A 53 20.00 -4.88 -2.89
CA ALA A 53 20.09 -6.12 -2.13
C ALA A 53 18.72 -6.74 -1.84
N VAL A 54 17.75 -5.93 -1.40
CA VAL A 54 16.41 -6.44 -1.08
C VAL A 54 15.55 -6.70 -2.31
N ALA A 55 15.89 -6.12 -3.47
CA ALA A 55 15.19 -6.31 -4.74
C ALA A 55 15.53 -7.62 -5.47
N ARG A 56 16.52 -8.40 -5.01
CA ARG A 56 17.12 -9.54 -5.75
C ARG A 56 16.09 -10.57 -6.27
N ASN A 57 15.04 -10.83 -5.51
CA ASN A 57 14.00 -11.79 -5.90
C ASN A 57 12.76 -11.12 -6.51
N GLY A 58 12.90 -9.91 -7.03
CA GLY A 58 11.83 -9.19 -7.74
C GLY A 58 10.88 -8.40 -6.85
N ALA A 59 11.15 -8.26 -5.55
CA ALA A 59 10.34 -7.41 -4.68
C ALA A 59 10.43 -5.94 -5.10
N THR A 60 9.28 -5.25 -5.12
CA THR A 60 9.23 -3.80 -5.28
C THR A 60 9.78 -3.12 -4.04
N VAL A 61 10.71 -2.16 -4.18
CA VAL A 61 11.34 -1.52 -3.03
C VAL A 61 10.81 -0.11 -2.79
N PHE A 62 10.24 0.08 -1.62
CA PHE A 62 9.87 1.38 -1.10
C PHE A 62 10.80 1.80 0.03
N VAL A 63 10.87 3.10 0.31
CA VAL A 63 11.57 3.64 1.48
C VAL A 63 10.58 4.43 2.32
N ARG A 64 10.43 4.10 3.60
CA ARG A 64 9.68 4.93 4.56
C ARG A 64 10.61 6.01 5.09
N ILE A 65 10.26 7.27 4.78
CA ILE A 65 11.09 8.44 5.08
C ILE A 65 10.65 9.14 6.37
N ASN A 66 11.58 9.83 7.02
CA ASN A 66 11.30 10.59 8.23
C ASN A 66 10.41 11.81 7.94
N ALA A 67 9.57 12.18 8.89
CA ALA A 67 8.91 13.48 8.91
C ALA A 67 9.91 14.58 9.32
N GLY A 68 9.64 15.81 8.90
CA GLY A 68 10.48 16.97 9.20
C GLY A 68 11.19 17.50 7.97
N ALA A 69 11.24 18.84 7.86
CA ALA A 69 11.59 19.53 6.61
C ALA A 69 12.94 19.10 6.00
N ASP A 70 13.99 19.01 6.81
CA ASP A 70 15.32 18.67 6.32
C ASP A 70 15.49 17.16 6.10
N ALA A 71 14.89 16.35 6.98
CA ALA A 71 14.99 14.89 6.90
C ALA A 71 14.26 14.34 5.69
N ILE A 72 13.03 14.82 5.41
CA ILE A 72 12.19 14.35 4.30
C ILE A 72 12.89 14.50 2.95
N LEU A 73 13.54 15.64 2.70
CA LEU A 73 14.22 15.90 1.43
C LEU A 73 15.51 15.07 1.29
N ALA A 74 16.29 14.96 2.37
CA ALA A 74 17.53 14.17 2.36
C ALA A 74 17.26 12.67 2.22
N ASP A 75 16.21 12.14 2.86
CA ASP A 75 15.80 10.74 2.73
C ASP A 75 15.26 10.45 1.33
N ALA A 76 14.45 11.36 0.78
CA ALA A 76 13.90 11.24 -0.57
C ALA A 76 15.01 11.23 -1.64
N GLU A 77 16.00 12.11 -1.51
CA GLU A 77 17.15 12.14 -2.41
C GLU A 77 17.96 10.84 -2.32
N ALA A 78 18.27 10.36 -1.14
CA ALA A 78 19.01 9.12 -0.95
C ALA A 78 18.26 7.91 -1.53
N ALA A 79 16.96 7.81 -1.32
CA ALA A 79 16.10 6.77 -1.87
C ALA A 79 16.05 6.83 -3.41
N CYS A 80 15.90 8.02 -4.00
CA CYS A 80 15.89 8.22 -5.45
C CYS A 80 17.24 7.79 -6.07
N ARG A 81 18.35 8.26 -5.52
CA ARG A 81 19.69 7.89 -6.00
C ARG A 81 19.96 6.39 -5.89
N ALA A 82 19.44 5.74 -4.85
CA ALA A 82 19.54 4.29 -4.67
C ALA A 82 18.67 3.50 -5.67
N GLY A 83 17.70 4.14 -6.34
CA GLY A 83 16.80 3.50 -7.31
C GLY A 83 15.59 2.81 -6.68
N ALA A 84 15.12 3.29 -5.53
CA ALA A 84 13.86 2.83 -4.96
C ALA A 84 12.68 3.15 -5.89
N PHE A 85 11.65 2.29 -5.87
CA PHE A 85 10.43 2.49 -6.66
C PHE A 85 9.59 3.66 -6.15
N GLY A 86 9.53 3.85 -4.84
CA GLY A 86 8.72 4.90 -4.26
C GLY A 86 9.00 5.14 -2.78
N LEU A 87 8.29 6.11 -2.24
CA LEU A 87 8.39 6.53 -0.84
C LEU A 87 7.08 6.30 -0.09
N LEU A 88 7.17 5.77 1.12
CA LEU A 88 6.14 5.93 2.15
C LEU A 88 6.41 7.26 2.86
N VAL A 89 5.47 8.20 2.72
CA VAL A 89 5.60 9.54 3.28
C VAL A 89 4.82 9.60 4.59
N THR A 90 5.54 9.47 5.70
CA THR A 90 4.95 9.46 7.05
C THR A 90 4.36 10.81 7.43
N LYS A 91 3.42 10.78 8.37
CA LYS A 91 2.84 11.98 8.98
C LYS A 91 2.36 13.02 7.96
N THR A 92 1.82 12.52 6.84
CA THR A 92 1.25 13.38 5.79
C THR A 92 -0.02 14.06 6.31
N ARG A 93 0.01 15.39 6.41
CA ARG A 93 -1.12 16.19 6.91
C ARG A 93 -1.79 17.03 5.83
N GLU A 94 -1.06 17.43 4.80
CA GLU A 94 -1.55 18.34 3.77
C GLU A 94 -1.00 18.02 2.37
N GLN A 95 -1.78 18.35 1.36
CA GLN A 95 -1.40 18.14 -0.04
C GLN A 95 -0.14 18.91 -0.47
N GLN A 96 0.07 20.12 0.07
CA GLN A 96 1.19 20.98 -0.33
C GLN A 96 2.56 20.40 0.00
N ALA A 97 2.67 19.61 1.07
CA ALA A 97 3.90 18.91 1.41
C ALA A 97 4.29 17.90 0.31
N LEU A 98 3.29 17.17 -0.23
CA LEU A 98 3.50 16.21 -1.32
C LEU A 98 3.84 16.90 -2.65
N VAL A 99 3.24 18.06 -2.95
CA VAL A 99 3.58 18.86 -4.13
C VAL A 99 5.04 19.33 -4.06
N ARG A 100 5.48 19.85 -2.90
CA ARG A 100 6.89 20.27 -2.69
C ARG A 100 7.86 19.06 -2.82
N LEU A 101 7.51 17.93 -2.24
CA LEU A 101 8.31 16.70 -2.34
C LEU A 101 8.40 16.20 -3.80
N ALA A 102 7.29 16.23 -4.53
CA ALA A 102 7.24 15.85 -5.94
C ALA A 102 8.15 16.73 -6.81
N ALA A 103 8.14 18.05 -6.59
CA ALA A 103 9.01 18.99 -7.30
C ALA A 103 10.50 18.77 -6.96
N HIS A 104 10.81 18.41 -5.70
CA HIS A 104 12.17 18.07 -5.29
C HIS A 104 12.66 16.79 -5.98
N LEU A 105 11.85 15.73 -6.01
CA LEU A 105 12.17 14.47 -6.68
C LEU A 105 12.39 14.65 -8.17
N GLU A 106 11.58 15.46 -8.84
CA GLU A 106 11.70 15.72 -10.27
C GLU A 106 13.08 16.27 -10.66
N ARG A 107 13.67 17.12 -9.83
CA ARG A 107 15.04 17.62 -10.06
C ARG A 107 16.07 16.51 -9.95
N ILE A 108 15.98 15.68 -8.88
CA ILE A 108 16.93 14.60 -8.63
C ILE A 108 16.84 13.53 -9.74
N GLU A 109 15.63 13.17 -10.14
CA GLU A 109 15.38 12.19 -11.21
C GLU A 109 16.02 12.63 -12.54
N ARG A 110 15.87 13.91 -12.89
CA ARG A 110 16.54 14.48 -14.10
C ARG A 110 18.07 14.42 -13.99
N ASP A 111 18.60 14.87 -12.83
CA ASP A 111 20.05 14.93 -12.61
C ASP A 111 20.71 13.55 -12.57
N THR A 112 19.95 12.52 -12.20
CA THR A 112 20.45 11.15 -12.02
C THR A 112 19.96 10.17 -13.08
N ALA A 113 19.16 10.62 -14.05
CA ALA A 113 18.50 9.77 -15.06
C ALA A 113 17.71 8.61 -14.44
N ARG A 114 17.08 8.82 -13.27
CA ARG A 114 16.25 7.83 -12.58
C ARG A 114 14.81 7.89 -13.06
N ALA A 115 14.13 6.76 -12.98
CA ALA A 115 12.69 6.69 -13.22
C ALA A 115 11.92 7.50 -12.19
N GLN A 116 10.72 7.95 -12.56
CA GLN A 116 9.83 8.68 -11.66
C GLN A 116 9.45 7.85 -10.44
N MET A 117 9.77 8.35 -9.26
CA MET A 117 9.38 7.72 -7.99
C MET A 117 7.90 7.91 -7.69
N ARG A 118 7.31 6.88 -7.09
CA ARG A 118 5.94 6.87 -6.61
C ARG A 118 5.85 7.32 -5.15
N LEU A 119 4.69 7.83 -4.75
CA LEU A 119 4.43 8.28 -3.38
C LEU A 119 3.27 7.47 -2.78
N VAL A 120 3.45 7.08 -1.53
CA VAL A 120 2.42 6.45 -0.69
C VAL A 120 2.28 7.30 0.57
N PRO A 121 1.38 8.29 0.59
CA PRO A 121 1.09 9.05 1.80
C PRO A 121 0.56 8.15 2.90
N MET A 122 1.11 8.28 4.10
CA MET A 122 0.61 7.64 5.31
C MET A 122 -0.26 8.62 6.09
N ILE A 123 -1.51 8.25 6.27
CA ILE A 123 -2.53 9.04 6.99
C ILE A 123 -2.53 8.58 8.44
N GLU A 124 -2.04 9.43 9.32
CA GLU A 124 -1.69 9.11 10.71
C GLU A 124 -2.24 10.12 11.71
N ASP A 125 -3.01 11.09 11.22
CA ASP A 125 -3.59 12.18 11.99
C ASP A 125 -5.08 12.33 11.67
N PRO A 126 -5.96 12.53 12.66
CA PRO A 126 -7.41 12.68 12.42
C PRO A 126 -7.75 13.83 11.45
N GLY A 127 -7.03 14.96 11.51
CA GLY A 127 -7.21 16.07 10.57
C GLY A 127 -6.90 15.65 9.14
N ALA A 128 -5.82 14.88 8.94
CA ALA A 128 -5.45 14.35 7.62
C ALA A 128 -6.49 13.37 7.06
N VAL A 129 -7.27 12.68 7.90
CA VAL A 129 -8.39 11.84 7.44
C VAL A 129 -9.47 12.70 6.78
N PHE A 130 -9.78 13.89 7.32
CA PHE A 130 -10.75 14.79 6.70
C PHE A 130 -10.21 15.42 5.41
N ASP A 131 -8.91 15.61 5.28
CA ASP A 131 -8.25 16.19 4.11
C ASP A 131 -7.78 15.14 3.09
N VAL A 132 -8.03 13.85 3.35
CA VAL A 132 -7.49 12.74 2.56
C VAL A 132 -7.86 12.80 1.08
N ARG A 133 -9.02 13.36 0.75
CA ARG A 133 -9.41 13.56 -0.65
C ARG A 133 -8.44 14.50 -1.39
N ALA A 134 -8.06 15.63 -0.78
CA ALA A 134 -7.10 16.55 -1.36
C ALA A 134 -5.69 15.93 -1.43
N ILE A 135 -5.30 15.19 -0.38
CA ILE A 135 -4.04 14.46 -0.32
C ILE A 135 -3.95 13.42 -1.43
N SER A 136 -5.03 12.66 -1.68
CA SER A 136 -5.05 11.56 -2.66
C SER A 136 -4.84 11.99 -4.12
N VAL A 137 -5.05 13.25 -4.44
CA VAL A 137 -4.89 13.83 -5.80
C VAL A 137 -3.82 14.93 -5.86
N ALA A 138 -3.01 15.08 -4.80
CA ALA A 138 -2.02 16.15 -4.69
C ALA A 138 -1.00 16.19 -5.84
N THR A 139 -0.66 15.04 -6.39
CA THR A 139 0.29 14.88 -7.50
C THR A 139 0.03 13.55 -8.23
N PRO A 140 0.30 13.47 -9.54
CA PRO A 140 0.15 12.21 -10.30
C PRO A 140 1.15 11.11 -9.86
N ARG A 141 2.05 11.40 -8.92
CA ARG A 141 2.96 10.42 -8.32
C ARG A 141 2.30 9.55 -7.26
N ILE A 142 1.10 9.92 -6.76
CA ILE A 142 0.41 9.10 -5.75
C ILE A 142 0.12 7.74 -6.34
N PHE A 143 0.67 6.71 -5.70
CA PHE A 143 0.53 5.31 -6.09
C PHE A 143 -0.52 4.60 -5.26
N ALA A 144 -0.53 4.90 -3.97
CA ALA A 144 -1.43 4.29 -3.00
C ALA A 144 -1.63 5.21 -1.79
N LEU A 145 -2.62 4.89 -0.97
CA LEU A 145 -2.76 5.45 0.38
C LEU A 145 -2.64 4.33 1.43
N LEU A 146 -2.14 4.69 2.60
CA LEU A 146 -1.98 3.83 3.76
C LEU A 146 -2.39 4.59 5.04
N THR A 147 -3.06 3.91 5.98
CA THR A 147 -3.35 4.45 7.32
C THR A 147 -2.36 3.90 8.34
N GLY A 148 -1.64 4.76 9.06
CA GLY A 148 -0.82 4.36 10.20
C GLY A 148 -1.68 4.09 11.43
N SER A 149 -1.79 2.82 11.81
CA SER A 149 -2.77 2.35 12.81
C SER A 149 -2.48 2.86 14.22
N GLU A 150 -1.22 2.78 14.65
CA GLU A 150 -0.82 3.15 16.00
C GLU A 150 -0.84 4.67 16.20
N ASP A 151 -0.29 5.40 15.20
CA ASP A 151 -0.21 6.86 15.27
C ASP A 151 -1.60 7.51 15.28
N ILE A 152 -2.52 7.03 14.41
CA ILE A 152 -3.87 7.61 14.37
C ILE A 152 -4.67 7.28 15.64
N ALA A 153 -4.53 6.07 16.21
CA ALA A 153 -5.17 5.72 17.48
C ALA A 153 -4.61 6.58 18.62
N THR A 154 -3.29 6.74 18.67
CA THR A 154 -2.61 7.61 19.64
C THR A 154 -3.09 9.07 19.51
N ALA A 155 -3.17 9.59 18.29
CA ALA A 155 -3.65 10.97 18.04
C ALA A 155 -5.11 11.18 18.44
N MET A 156 -5.93 10.13 18.42
CA MET A 156 -7.32 10.14 18.91
C MET A 156 -7.44 9.90 20.44
N GLY A 157 -6.32 9.61 21.13
CA GLY A 157 -6.36 9.22 22.55
C GLY A 157 -7.01 7.85 22.78
N ALA A 158 -6.93 6.94 21.82
CA ALA A 158 -7.58 5.63 21.82
C ALA A 158 -6.58 4.49 21.66
N GLU A 159 -7.02 3.27 21.92
CA GLU A 159 -6.27 2.06 21.58
C GLU A 159 -6.51 1.65 20.12
N ALA A 160 -5.51 1.03 19.49
CA ALA A 160 -5.57 0.63 18.10
C ALA A 160 -6.39 -0.65 17.86
N THR A 161 -7.63 -0.68 18.40
CA THR A 161 -8.54 -1.81 18.20
C THR A 161 -9.16 -1.82 16.81
N PRO A 162 -9.65 -2.97 16.30
CA PRO A 162 -10.35 -3.06 15.04
C PRO A 162 -11.53 -2.07 14.91
N GLU A 163 -12.27 -1.89 16.00
CA GLU A 163 -13.43 -0.98 16.07
C GLU A 163 -13.02 0.48 15.87
N VAL A 164 -11.96 0.92 16.56
CA VAL A 164 -11.42 2.28 16.48
C VAL A 164 -10.85 2.55 15.09
N LEU A 165 -10.11 1.59 14.55
CA LEU A 165 -9.40 1.73 13.28
C LEU A 165 -10.30 1.63 12.04
N ARG A 166 -11.47 1.01 12.15
CA ARG A 166 -12.36 0.73 11.01
C ARG A 166 -12.76 1.98 10.25
N LEU A 167 -13.27 2.99 10.94
CA LEU A 167 -13.77 4.20 10.28
C LEU A 167 -12.65 4.97 9.56
N PRO A 168 -11.53 5.36 10.22
CA PRO A 168 -10.47 6.09 9.52
C PRO A 168 -9.88 5.30 8.35
N LYS A 169 -9.68 3.98 8.47
CA LYS A 169 -9.17 3.15 7.37
C LYS A 169 -10.13 3.10 6.18
N LEU A 170 -11.43 3.00 6.43
CA LEU A 170 -12.43 3.01 5.34
C LEU A 170 -12.52 4.36 4.66
N LEU A 171 -12.40 5.48 5.39
CA LEU A 171 -12.39 6.82 4.79
C LEU A 171 -11.16 7.01 3.88
N VAL A 172 -9.97 6.58 4.34
CA VAL A 172 -8.74 6.61 3.53
C VAL A 172 -8.87 5.69 2.32
N HIS A 173 -9.42 4.49 2.49
CA HIS A 173 -9.70 3.55 1.40
C HIS A 173 -10.64 4.14 0.34
N MET A 174 -11.75 4.74 0.77
CA MET A 174 -12.71 5.37 -0.16
C MET A 174 -12.06 6.51 -0.95
N ALA A 175 -11.21 7.33 -0.30
CA ALA A 175 -10.49 8.39 -0.97
C ALA A 175 -9.49 7.85 -2.00
N ALA A 176 -8.77 6.76 -1.68
CA ALA A 176 -7.87 6.09 -2.61
C ALA A 176 -8.63 5.58 -3.85
N LYS A 177 -9.76 4.89 -3.65
CA LYS A 177 -10.58 4.39 -4.78
C LYS A 177 -11.19 5.51 -5.61
N ALA A 178 -11.62 6.61 -4.99
CA ALA A 178 -12.11 7.80 -5.69
C ALA A 178 -11.02 8.49 -6.54
N ALA A 179 -9.75 8.43 -6.10
CA ALA A 179 -8.59 8.93 -6.84
C ALA A 179 -8.03 7.92 -7.88
N GLY A 180 -8.55 6.69 -7.93
CA GLY A 180 -8.06 5.65 -8.83
C GLY A 180 -6.69 5.08 -8.45
N VAL A 181 -6.27 5.21 -7.17
CA VAL A 181 -5.01 4.70 -6.64
C VAL A 181 -5.22 3.48 -5.75
N LEU A 182 -4.13 2.76 -5.44
CA LEU A 182 -4.20 1.59 -4.55
C LEU A 182 -4.46 1.99 -3.10
N SER A 183 -4.95 1.04 -2.32
CA SER A 183 -5.21 1.22 -0.89
C SER A 183 -4.65 0.02 -0.12
N PHE A 184 -3.73 0.27 0.79
CA PHE A 184 -3.12 -0.77 1.61
C PHE A 184 -3.60 -0.69 3.06
N GLY A 185 -3.90 -1.85 3.66
CA GLY A 185 -4.26 -1.94 5.07
C GLY A 185 -5.02 -3.20 5.45
N LEU A 186 -5.06 -3.45 6.75
CA LEU A 186 -5.93 -4.44 7.42
C LEU A 186 -6.87 -3.72 8.37
N MET A 187 -8.01 -4.31 8.71
CA MET A 187 -8.95 -3.77 9.73
C MET A 187 -8.46 -4.00 11.17
N ARG A 188 -7.15 -4.11 11.36
CA ARG A 188 -6.48 -4.27 12.66
C ARG A 188 -5.10 -3.59 12.63
N SER A 189 -4.46 -3.48 13.78
CA SER A 189 -3.07 -3.05 13.88
C SER A 189 -2.12 -4.11 13.29
N VAL A 190 -0.97 -3.66 12.77
CA VAL A 190 0.14 -4.52 12.33
C VAL A 190 1.05 -4.94 13.48
N ALA A 191 0.87 -4.38 14.68
CA ALA A 191 1.71 -4.63 15.84
C ALA A 191 1.54 -6.06 16.38
N ASP A 192 0.33 -6.63 16.33
CA ASP A 192 0.09 -8.02 16.67
C ASP A 192 0.30 -8.92 15.46
N TYR A 193 1.41 -9.66 15.47
CA TYR A 193 1.79 -10.62 14.44
C TYR A 193 1.74 -12.09 14.90
N SER A 194 1.27 -12.34 16.14
CA SER A 194 1.21 -13.69 16.73
C SER A 194 -0.09 -14.43 16.40
N ASP A 195 -1.21 -13.72 16.29
CA ASP A 195 -2.54 -14.24 15.97
C ASP A 195 -2.69 -14.53 14.46
N ARG A 196 -2.16 -15.65 14.00
CA ARG A 196 -2.16 -16.05 12.58
C ARG A 196 -3.55 -16.15 11.97
N GLU A 197 -4.50 -16.75 12.70
CA GLU A 197 -5.88 -16.91 12.21
C GLU A 197 -6.61 -15.57 12.15
N GLY A 198 -6.44 -14.72 13.15
CA GLY A 198 -7.01 -13.38 13.16
C GLY A 198 -6.43 -12.49 12.05
N ILE A 199 -5.13 -12.62 11.74
CA ILE A 199 -4.52 -11.93 10.61
C ILE A 199 -5.14 -12.40 9.29
N LEU A 200 -5.29 -13.71 9.09
CA LEU A 200 -5.87 -14.24 7.84
C LEU A 200 -7.33 -13.80 7.68
N ARG A 201 -8.13 -13.84 8.77
CA ARG A 201 -9.50 -13.28 8.74
C ARG A 201 -9.51 -11.80 8.38
N ALA A 202 -8.61 -11.00 8.94
CA ALA A 202 -8.50 -9.58 8.63
C ALA A 202 -8.06 -9.33 7.18
N CYS A 203 -7.22 -10.19 6.59
CA CYS A 203 -6.85 -10.12 5.17
C CYS A 203 -8.08 -10.37 4.26
N HIS A 204 -8.86 -11.42 4.57
CA HIS A 204 -10.09 -11.71 3.83
C HIS A 204 -11.09 -10.55 3.92
N GLU A 205 -11.30 -10.01 5.12
CA GLU A 205 -12.16 -8.86 5.34
C GLU A 205 -11.68 -7.64 4.53
N ALA A 206 -10.39 -7.29 4.61
CA ALA A 206 -9.82 -6.17 3.87
C ALA A 206 -9.95 -6.36 2.35
N ARG A 207 -9.66 -7.55 1.84
CA ARG A 207 -9.87 -7.89 0.42
C ARG A 207 -11.34 -7.73 0.02
N ASP A 208 -12.27 -8.16 0.84
CA ASP A 208 -13.71 -8.06 0.55
C ASP A 208 -14.21 -6.59 0.59
N PHE A 209 -13.54 -5.72 1.35
CA PHE A 209 -13.70 -4.25 1.25
C PHE A 209 -13.02 -3.65 0.00
N GLY A 210 -12.13 -4.38 -0.67
CA GLY A 210 -11.44 -3.92 -1.89
C GLY A 210 -10.06 -3.33 -1.66
N PHE A 211 -9.43 -3.57 -0.49
CA PHE A 211 -8.02 -3.25 -0.29
C PHE A 211 -7.13 -4.10 -1.20
N ASP A 212 -6.01 -3.54 -1.64
CA ASP A 212 -5.13 -4.17 -2.63
C ASP A 212 -4.03 -5.04 -1.99
N GLY A 213 -3.77 -4.87 -0.68
CA GLY A 213 -2.77 -5.57 0.10
C GLY A 213 -2.57 -4.90 1.45
N ALA A 214 -1.53 -5.28 2.18
CA ALA A 214 -1.22 -4.70 3.48
C ALA A 214 0.27 -4.70 3.80
N THR A 215 0.65 -3.87 4.78
CA THR A 215 1.99 -3.87 5.38
C THR A 215 2.09 -4.85 6.54
N CYS A 216 3.31 -5.33 6.83
CA CYS A 216 3.62 -6.11 8.02
C CYS A 216 5.03 -5.81 8.53
N ILE A 217 5.21 -5.96 9.85
CA ILE A 217 6.50 -5.71 10.53
C ILE A 217 7.28 -6.99 10.80
N HIS A 218 6.68 -8.17 10.61
CA HIS A 218 7.33 -9.45 10.87
C HIS A 218 7.21 -10.39 9.65
N PRO A 219 8.28 -11.09 9.24
CA PRO A 219 8.28 -11.94 8.04
C PRO A 219 7.32 -13.13 8.12
N SER A 220 6.93 -13.60 9.31
CA SER A 220 5.94 -14.68 9.45
C SER A 220 4.53 -14.30 8.95
N VAL A 221 4.25 -13.00 8.83
CA VAL A 221 2.97 -12.48 8.34
C VAL A 221 2.91 -12.45 6.81
N VAL A 222 4.05 -12.38 6.13
CA VAL A 222 4.12 -12.30 4.66
C VAL A 222 3.32 -13.41 3.97
N PRO A 223 3.47 -14.70 4.32
CA PRO A 223 2.66 -15.76 3.69
C PRO A 223 1.16 -15.58 3.91
N LEU A 224 0.74 -15.07 5.08
CA LEU A 224 -0.67 -14.85 5.39
C LEU A 224 -1.26 -13.71 4.54
N LEU A 225 -0.50 -12.62 4.32
CA LEU A 225 -0.91 -11.56 3.42
C LEU A 225 -0.99 -12.07 1.97
N ASN A 226 0.02 -12.80 1.52
CA ASN A 226 0.04 -13.36 0.16
C ASN A 226 -1.13 -14.30 -0.09
N GLU A 227 -1.50 -15.13 0.88
CA GLU A 227 -2.67 -16.02 0.85
C GLU A 227 -3.97 -15.23 0.90
N GLY A 228 -4.14 -14.38 1.91
CA GLY A 228 -5.40 -13.70 2.20
C GLY A 228 -5.82 -12.68 1.14
N PHE A 229 -4.85 -12.03 0.47
CA PHE A 229 -5.10 -11.12 -0.66
C PHE A 229 -5.04 -11.81 -2.03
N ALA A 230 -4.74 -13.10 -2.09
CA ALA A 230 -4.76 -13.82 -3.36
C ALA A 230 -6.19 -13.81 -3.96
N PRO A 231 -6.31 -13.65 -5.28
CA PRO A 231 -7.57 -13.84 -5.95
C PRO A 231 -8.12 -15.25 -5.73
N VAL A 232 -9.40 -15.36 -5.40
CA VAL A 232 -10.06 -16.64 -5.14
C VAL A 232 -10.40 -17.32 -6.48
N PRO A 233 -9.89 -18.53 -6.77
CA PRO A 233 -10.09 -19.19 -8.08
C PRO A 233 -11.56 -19.32 -8.46
N GLU A 234 -12.41 -19.66 -7.51
CA GLU A 234 -13.85 -19.81 -7.73
C GLU A 234 -14.52 -18.49 -8.13
N LYS A 235 -14.08 -17.35 -7.52
CA LYS A 235 -14.57 -16.01 -7.89
C LYS A 235 -14.07 -15.59 -9.28
N ILE A 236 -12.87 -16.02 -9.69
CA ILE A 236 -12.33 -15.79 -11.03
C ILE A 236 -13.17 -16.52 -12.08
N ASP A 237 -13.45 -17.80 -11.86
CA ASP A 237 -14.23 -18.61 -12.79
C ASP A 237 -15.70 -18.15 -12.86
N GLU A 238 -16.25 -17.74 -11.72
CA GLU A 238 -17.58 -17.11 -11.68
C GLU A 238 -17.61 -15.80 -12.48
N ALA A 239 -16.60 -14.94 -12.31
CA ALA A 239 -16.49 -13.69 -13.08
C ALA A 239 -16.40 -13.93 -14.59
N ARG A 240 -15.60 -14.92 -15.03
CA ARG A 240 -15.49 -15.29 -16.46
C ARG A 240 -16.82 -15.75 -17.03
N ARG A 241 -17.53 -16.65 -16.33
CA ARG A 241 -18.85 -17.14 -16.76
C ARG A 241 -19.88 -16.01 -16.80
N MET A 242 -19.90 -15.17 -15.77
CA MET A 242 -20.80 -14.01 -15.70
C MET A 242 -20.60 -13.05 -16.89
N LEU A 243 -19.35 -12.77 -17.26
CA LEU A 243 -19.04 -11.90 -18.41
C LEU A 243 -19.47 -12.52 -19.73
N ALA A 244 -19.30 -13.82 -19.91
CA ALA A 244 -19.75 -14.51 -21.12
C ALA A 244 -21.29 -14.46 -21.28
N GLU A 245 -22.04 -14.69 -20.19
CA GLU A 245 -23.50 -14.60 -20.19
C GLU A 245 -23.99 -13.15 -20.37
N PHE A 246 -23.27 -12.16 -19.82
CA PHE A 246 -23.57 -10.75 -20.03
C PHE A 246 -23.46 -10.36 -21.51
N GLU A 247 -22.40 -10.76 -22.19
CA GLU A 247 -22.23 -10.45 -23.62
C GLU A 247 -23.32 -11.12 -24.45
N ALA A 248 -23.76 -12.36 -24.11
CA ALA A 248 -24.86 -13.03 -24.74
C ALA A 248 -26.21 -12.31 -24.51
N ALA A 249 -26.46 -11.83 -23.29
CA ALA A 249 -27.69 -11.07 -22.97
C ALA A 249 -27.68 -9.70 -23.67
N LYS A 250 -26.54 -9.03 -23.73
CA LYS A 250 -26.37 -7.75 -24.44
C LYS A 250 -26.64 -7.89 -25.94
N ALA A 251 -26.19 -8.97 -26.57
CA ALA A 251 -26.46 -9.27 -27.98
C ALA A 251 -27.98 -9.46 -28.26
N GLN A 252 -28.77 -9.80 -27.22
CA GLN A 252 -30.22 -9.90 -27.28
C GLN A 252 -30.94 -8.58 -26.88
N GLY A 253 -30.22 -7.49 -26.72
CA GLY A 253 -30.78 -6.19 -26.32
C GLY A 253 -31.17 -6.07 -24.83
N LYS A 254 -30.73 -6.99 -23.98
CA LYS A 254 -31.04 -6.99 -22.55
C LYS A 254 -29.97 -6.22 -21.78
N GLY A 255 -30.38 -5.28 -20.91
CA GLY A 255 -29.45 -4.50 -20.00
C GLY A 255 -29.18 -5.19 -18.66
N ALA A 256 -29.98 -6.22 -18.31
CA ALA A 256 -29.82 -7.03 -17.10
C ALA A 256 -30.20 -8.47 -17.37
N PHE A 257 -29.66 -9.41 -16.60
CA PHE A 257 -29.98 -10.85 -16.73
C PHE A 257 -29.90 -11.53 -15.35
N VAL A 258 -30.31 -12.79 -15.26
CA VAL A 258 -30.19 -13.57 -14.02
C VAL A 258 -28.99 -14.50 -14.15
N PHE A 259 -28.08 -14.40 -13.17
CA PHE A 259 -26.93 -15.26 -13.04
C PHE A 259 -26.87 -15.85 -11.62
N ASN A 260 -26.78 -17.17 -11.49
CA ASN A 260 -26.79 -17.87 -10.19
C ASN A 260 -27.98 -17.42 -9.29
N GLY A 261 -29.17 -17.20 -9.87
CA GLY A 261 -30.38 -16.77 -9.12
C GLY A 261 -30.37 -15.31 -8.66
N LYS A 262 -29.40 -14.49 -9.09
CA LYS A 262 -29.31 -13.05 -8.77
C LYS A 262 -29.40 -12.22 -10.03
N MET A 263 -30.05 -11.05 -9.93
CA MET A 263 -30.04 -10.08 -11.01
C MET A 263 -28.63 -9.49 -11.16
N VAL A 264 -28.10 -9.44 -12.37
CA VAL A 264 -26.82 -8.88 -12.74
C VAL A 264 -27.03 -7.76 -13.74
N ASP A 265 -26.43 -6.61 -13.46
CA ASP A 265 -26.42 -5.39 -14.25
C ASP A 265 -24.98 -4.86 -14.42
N GLU A 266 -24.80 -3.73 -15.11
CA GLU A 266 -23.49 -3.17 -15.42
C GLU A 266 -22.58 -2.95 -14.18
N PRO A 267 -23.03 -2.45 -13.01
CA PRO A 267 -22.19 -2.34 -11.80
C PRO A 267 -21.61 -3.69 -11.34
N ILE A 268 -22.37 -4.77 -11.44
CA ILE A 268 -21.89 -6.11 -11.05
C ILE A 268 -20.90 -6.64 -12.08
N VAL A 269 -21.18 -6.42 -13.36
CA VAL A 269 -20.28 -6.76 -14.48
C VAL A 269 -18.96 -5.98 -14.38
N ALA A 270 -19.00 -4.70 -14.04
CA ALA A 270 -17.81 -3.88 -13.84
C ALA A 270 -16.91 -4.44 -12.72
N ARG A 271 -17.49 -4.95 -11.63
CA ARG A 271 -16.71 -5.64 -10.57
C ARG A 271 -16.05 -6.92 -11.09
N ALA A 272 -16.75 -7.72 -11.88
CA ALA A 272 -16.18 -8.93 -12.47
C ALA A 272 -14.99 -8.60 -13.41
N ARG A 273 -15.13 -7.56 -14.24
CA ARG A 273 -14.04 -7.07 -15.11
C ARG A 273 -12.85 -6.58 -14.27
N ALA A 274 -13.10 -5.81 -13.21
CA ALA A 274 -12.05 -5.31 -12.31
C ALA A 274 -11.28 -6.46 -11.65
N LEU A 275 -11.97 -7.50 -11.17
CA LEU A 275 -11.34 -8.70 -10.61
C LEU A 275 -10.41 -9.37 -11.64
N LEU A 276 -10.86 -9.59 -12.87
CA LEU A 276 -10.03 -10.22 -13.90
C LEU A 276 -8.85 -9.35 -14.33
N ALA A 277 -8.99 -8.04 -14.32
CA ALA A 277 -7.90 -7.11 -14.61
C ALA A 277 -6.78 -7.15 -13.56
N THR A 278 -7.07 -7.56 -12.31
CA THR A 278 -6.01 -7.75 -11.29
C THR A 278 -5.06 -8.89 -11.60
N LEU A 279 -5.48 -9.88 -12.39
CA LEU A 279 -4.66 -11.03 -12.78
C LEU A 279 -3.62 -10.69 -13.86
N GLN A 280 -3.79 -9.55 -14.54
CA GLN A 280 -2.90 -9.10 -15.63
C GLN A 280 -1.85 -8.10 -15.15
N ARG A 281 -1.92 -7.69 -13.90
CA ARG A 281 -0.97 -6.78 -13.23
C ARG A 281 0.02 -7.55 -12.36
#